data_f208569b556377b032e257cc4edd688f
#
_entry.id   f208569b556377b032e257cc4edd688f
#
_cell.length_a   1.000
_cell.length_b   1.000
_cell.length_c   1.000
_cell.angle_alpha   90.00
_cell.angle_beta   90.00
_cell.angle_gamma   90.00
#
_symmetry.space_group_name_H-M   'P 1'
#
loop_
_entity.id
_entity.type
_entity.pdbx_description
1 polymer ?
#
loop_
_entity_poly.entity_id
_entity_poly.type
_entity_poly.pdbx_seq_one_letter_code
_entity_poly.pdbx_strand_id
1 'polypeptide(L)'
;MDEGGAPLLPDSLVYQIFLSLGPADVLAAGLVCRQWHAVSRDEFLWREQFYRYYQVARDVPRHPAATSWYEEFRRLYDTVPCVEVQTLKEHTDQVLHLSFSHSGYQFASCSKDCTVKIWNNDLTVSLLHSADMRPYNWSYTQFSQFNQDDSLLLASGVFLGPHNSSSGEIAVISLDNFALLSRVRNKPYDVFGCWLTETSLISGNLHRIGDITSCSVLWLNNAFQVRARVPPAAVASSACCPPAVSHPQDVESENVNVVKRLFKIQNLNASTIRTVMVADCSRFDSPDLLLDDGATPGRVFDLGGDGEDEAVGPGPAPACTKEGLRRFLDGLLDGQAQPQLSEHALETQVAELLAQGRTKPPEHSTDAARKLLVFTTGCLTYSPHQIGIKQILPHQMTTAGPVLGEGRGSDAFFDALDHVIDVHGHIIGMGLSPDNRYLYVNSRAWPSGSVVADPMQPPPIAEEIDLLVFDLKTMREVKRALRAHRAYTPNDQCFFIFLDVSRDFVASGAEDRHGYIWDRHYNICLAKLRHQDVVNSVVFSPQEQELLLTASDDATIKAWRSPRTVRIHQAPRPRPRPFFSWFASQRR
;
A
#
# COMPACT_ATOMS: atom_id res chain seq x y z
N MET A 1 54.37 -39.21 28.59
CA MET A 1 53.42 -38.46 29.47
C MET A 1 52.22 -38.21 28.63
N ASP A 2 51.22 -39.07 28.75
CA ASP A 2 49.93 -38.92 28.08
C ASP A 2 49.20 -37.73 28.71
N GLU A 3 49.03 -36.68 27.93
CA GLU A 3 48.09 -35.61 28.26
C GLU A 3 46.69 -36.22 28.19
N GLY A 4 46.14 -36.55 29.33
CA GLY A 4 44.75 -36.98 29.50
C GLY A 4 43.80 -35.84 29.10
N GLY A 5 43.53 -35.71 27.81
CA GLY A 5 42.44 -34.89 27.32
C GLY A 5 41.14 -35.40 27.88
N ALA A 6 40.37 -34.58 28.56
CA ALA A 6 39.02 -34.92 29.00
C ALA A 6 38.23 -35.54 27.83
N PRO A 7 37.49 -36.62 28.02
CA PRO A 7 36.75 -37.25 26.94
C PRO A 7 35.77 -36.25 26.35
N LEU A 8 35.96 -35.90 25.06
CA LEU A 8 35.06 -35.03 24.34
C LEU A 8 33.70 -35.70 24.27
N LEU A 9 32.65 -34.94 24.61
CA LEU A 9 31.27 -35.42 24.43
C LEU A 9 31.03 -35.73 22.95
N PRO A 10 30.35 -36.82 22.62
CA PRO A 10 29.92 -37.07 21.24
C PRO A 10 29.12 -35.91 20.67
N ASP A 11 29.29 -35.61 19.37
CA ASP A 11 28.57 -34.50 18.68
C ASP A 11 27.06 -34.60 18.84
N SER A 12 26.51 -35.84 18.86
CA SER A 12 25.09 -36.08 19.08
C SER A 12 24.58 -35.60 20.44
N LEU A 13 25.38 -35.72 21.47
CA LEU A 13 25.03 -35.21 22.80
C LEU A 13 25.15 -33.71 22.90
N VAL A 14 26.20 -33.13 22.28
CA VAL A 14 26.36 -31.68 22.17
C VAL A 14 25.18 -31.08 21.41
N TYR A 15 24.76 -31.70 20.30
CA TYR A 15 23.59 -31.31 19.52
C TYR A 15 22.31 -31.33 20.37
N GLN A 16 22.06 -32.40 21.15
CA GLN A 16 20.90 -32.50 22.05
C GLN A 16 20.90 -31.39 23.12
N ILE A 17 22.07 -31.10 23.69
CA ILE A 17 22.22 -29.97 24.62
C ILE A 17 21.86 -28.67 23.94
N PHE A 18 22.37 -28.43 22.74
CA PHE A 18 22.12 -27.18 21.98
C PHE A 18 20.66 -27.04 21.56
N LEU A 19 19.97 -28.15 21.30
CA LEU A 19 18.52 -28.10 21.05
C LEU A 19 17.73 -27.58 22.26
N SER A 20 18.23 -27.77 23.49
CA SER A 20 17.56 -27.25 24.69
C SER A 20 17.89 -25.80 25.02
N LEU A 21 18.94 -25.25 24.40
CA LEU A 21 19.39 -23.85 24.60
C LEU A 21 18.62 -22.87 23.72
N GLY A 22 18.60 -21.60 24.13
CA GLY A 22 18.16 -20.52 23.29
C GLY A 22 19.21 -20.16 22.23
N PRO A 23 18.82 -19.44 21.15
CA PRO A 23 19.74 -19.08 20.06
C PRO A 23 21.00 -18.33 20.50
N ALA A 24 20.87 -17.40 21.45
CA ALA A 24 21.99 -16.65 22.01
C ALA A 24 22.97 -17.56 22.76
N ASP A 25 22.44 -18.51 23.53
CA ASP A 25 23.25 -19.45 24.31
C ASP A 25 23.96 -20.47 23.42
N VAL A 26 23.32 -20.89 22.30
CA VAL A 26 23.96 -21.75 21.29
C VAL A 26 25.17 -21.01 20.69
N LEU A 27 25.05 -19.73 20.36
CA LEU A 27 26.16 -18.95 19.83
C LEU A 27 27.28 -18.76 20.86
N ALA A 28 26.94 -18.49 22.13
CA ALA A 28 27.90 -18.37 23.21
C ALA A 28 28.63 -19.71 23.48
N ALA A 29 27.89 -20.83 23.52
CA ALA A 29 28.43 -22.16 23.65
C ALA A 29 29.37 -22.54 22.50
N GLY A 30 29.07 -22.10 21.28
CA GLY A 30 29.93 -22.29 20.10
C GLY A 30 31.32 -21.62 20.21
N LEU A 31 31.53 -20.74 21.19
CA LEU A 31 32.85 -20.11 21.41
C LEU A 31 33.75 -20.91 22.35
N VAL A 32 33.25 -22.01 22.96
CA VAL A 32 33.96 -22.81 23.98
C VAL A 32 35.10 -23.62 23.37
N CYS A 33 34.83 -24.37 22.29
CA CYS A 33 35.83 -25.16 21.58
C CYS A 33 35.45 -25.40 20.12
N ARG A 34 36.41 -25.95 19.32
CA ARG A 34 36.20 -26.20 17.88
C ARG A 34 35.03 -27.16 17.60
N GLN A 35 34.86 -28.21 18.42
CA GLN A 35 33.76 -29.16 18.30
C GLN A 35 32.41 -28.46 18.51
N TRP A 36 32.27 -27.71 19.59
CA TRP A 36 31.05 -27.00 19.90
C TRP A 36 30.76 -25.89 18.85
N HIS A 37 31.81 -25.27 18.34
CA HIS A 37 31.66 -24.33 17.22
C HIS A 37 31.10 -25.02 15.97
N ALA A 38 31.58 -26.20 15.61
CA ALA A 38 31.07 -26.95 14.47
C ALA A 38 29.58 -27.32 14.65
N VAL A 39 29.22 -27.89 15.83
CA VAL A 39 27.83 -28.24 16.15
C VAL A 39 26.94 -26.99 16.21
N SER A 40 27.43 -25.87 16.74
CA SER A 40 26.66 -24.60 16.78
C SER A 40 26.33 -24.02 15.42
N ARG A 41 26.93 -24.53 14.34
CA ARG A 41 26.66 -24.14 12.95
C ARG A 41 25.88 -25.19 12.17
N ASP A 42 25.43 -26.23 12.83
CA ASP A 42 24.69 -27.31 12.19
C ASP A 42 23.38 -26.82 11.59
N GLU A 43 23.10 -27.20 10.35
CA GLU A 43 21.94 -26.75 9.59
C GLU A 43 20.61 -27.23 10.19
N PHE A 44 20.56 -28.48 10.68
CA PHE A 44 19.35 -29.03 11.32
C PHE A 44 19.09 -28.39 12.69
N LEU A 45 20.16 -28.04 13.43
CA LEU A 45 20.03 -27.32 14.69
C LEU A 45 19.35 -25.96 14.47
N TRP A 46 19.82 -25.20 13.49
CA TRP A 46 19.27 -23.88 13.22
C TRP A 46 17.88 -23.93 12.60
N ARG A 47 17.58 -24.96 11.82
CA ARG A 47 16.23 -25.24 11.36
C ARG A 47 15.25 -25.43 12.53
N GLU A 48 15.58 -26.27 13.49
CA GLU A 48 14.76 -26.52 14.69
C GLU A 48 14.67 -25.27 15.59
N GLN A 49 15.79 -24.55 15.76
CA GLN A 49 15.80 -23.28 16.47
C GLN A 49 14.88 -22.24 15.78
N PHE A 50 14.90 -22.16 14.47
CA PHE A 50 14.08 -21.24 13.69
C PHE A 50 12.59 -21.50 13.90
N TYR A 51 12.13 -22.72 13.66
CA TYR A 51 10.72 -23.07 13.82
C TYR A 51 10.22 -22.92 15.26
N ARG A 52 11.06 -23.23 16.23
CA ARG A 52 10.71 -23.08 17.65
C ARG A 52 10.67 -21.62 18.09
N TYR A 53 11.63 -20.82 17.68
CA TYR A 53 11.75 -19.41 18.11
C TYR A 53 10.68 -18.54 17.47
N TYR A 54 10.50 -18.68 16.15
CA TYR A 54 9.56 -17.85 15.39
C TYR A 54 8.16 -18.45 15.30
N GLN A 55 7.93 -19.64 15.81
CA GLN A 55 6.63 -20.33 15.76
C GLN A 55 6.08 -20.48 14.33
N VAL A 56 6.95 -20.66 13.37
CA VAL A 56 6.60 -20.90 11.96
C VAL A 56 6.15 -22.35 11.78
N ALA A 57 5.18 -22.59 10.92
CA ALA A 57 4.76 -23.93 10.53
C ALA A 57 5.89 -24.66 9.78
N ARG A 58 6.08 -25.96 10.05
CA ARG A 58 7.23 -26.74 9.53
C ARG A 58 7.17 -27.03 8.03
N ASP A 59 6.02 -26.84 7.41
CA ASP A 59 5.76 -26.97 5.98
C ASP A 59 6.18 -25.73 5.17
N VAL A 60 6.42 -24.60 5.84
CA VAL A 60 6.90 -23.39 5.19
C VAL A 60 8.39 -23.53 4.88
N PRO A 61 8.81 -23.45 3.60
CA PRO A 61 10.21 -23.59 3.20
C PRO A 61 11.04 -22.42 3.70
N ARG A 62 12.37 -22.61 3.73
CA ARG A 62 13.31 -21.52 3.98
C ARG A 62 13.18 -20.45 2.89
N HIS A 63 13.38 -19.18 3.28
CA HIS A 63 13.40 -18.05 2.36
C HIS A 63 14.33 -18.32 1.16
N PRO A 64 13.88 -18.09 -0.10
CA PRO A 64 14.63 -18.48 -1.31
C PRO A 64 16.03 -17.85 -1.39
N ALA A 65 16.20 -16.63 -0.89
CA ALA A 65 17.49 -15.94 -0.91
C ALA A 65 18.45 -16.37 0.20
N ALA A 66 18.02 -17.19 1.18
CA ALA A 66 18.87 -17.59 2.28
C ALA A 66 19.70 -18.83 1.91
N THR A 67 20.99 -18.83 2.21
CA THR A 67 21.90 -19.93 1.90
C THR A 67 21.87 -21.02 2.99
N SER A 68 21.56 -20.65 4.24
CA SER A 68 21.46 -21.56 5.37
C SER A 68 20.37 -21.15 6.37
N TRP A 69 19.92 -22.10 7.22
CA TRP A 69 18.98 -21.78 8.31
C TRP A 69 19.60 -20.87 9.38
N TYR A 70 20.91 -20.93 9.57
CA TYR A 70 21.63 -20.01 10.44
C TYR A 70 21.57 -18.56 9.93
N GLU A 71 21.85 -18.36 8.65
CA GLU A 71 21.75 -17.02 8.03
C GLU A 71 20.32 -16.50 8.04
N GLU A 72 19.35 -17.39 7.78
CA GLU A 72 17.93 -17.01 7.80
C GLU A 72 17.46 -16.60 9.19
N PHE A 73 17.86 -17.37 10.22
CA PHE A 73 17.59 -16.98 11.60
C PHE A 73 18.18 -15.60 11.91
N ARG A 74 19.43 -15.35 11.50
CA ARG A 74 20.09 -14.07 11.70
C ARG A 74 19.45 -12.94 10.89
N ARG A 75 18.97 -13.22 9.67
CA ARG A 75 18.25 -12.24 8.87
C ARG A 75 17.07 -11.68 9.66
N LEU A 76 16.20 -12.52 10.17
CA LEU A 76 15.05 -12.06 10.95
C LEU A 76 15.46 -11.43 12.30
N TYR A 77 16.47 -11.96 12.96
CA TYR A 77 16.89 -11.46 14.27
C TYR A 77 17.65 -10.14 14.21
N ASP A 78 18.51 -9.97 13.21
CA ASP A 78 19.45 -8.85 13.12
C ASP A 78 18.96 -7.68 12.25
N THR A 79 18.06 -7.92 11.27
CA THR A 79 17.73 -6.90 10.25
C THR A 79 16.36 -6.25 10.41
N VAL A 80 15.51 -6.74 11.32
CA VAL A 80 14.22 -6.12 11.60
C VAL A 80 14.41 -4.78 12.31
N PRO A 81 13.84 -3.65 11.82
CA PRO A 81 13.99 -2.34 12.46
C PRO A 81 13.13 -2.22 13.71
N CYS A 82 13.62 -2.73 14.83
CA CYS A 82 12.90 -2.80 16.11
C CYS A 82 13.55 -2.03 17.26
N VAL A 83 14.71 -1.39 17.03
CA VAL A 83 15.42 -0.61 18.06
C VAL A 83 15.14 0.88 17.83
N GLU A 84 14.49 1.54 18.80
CA GLU A 84 14.28 2.99 18.78
C GLU A 84 15.62 3.71 18.85
N VAL A 85 15.92 4.55 17.87
CA VAL A 85 17.18 5.31 17.80
C VAL A 85 16.98 6.80 17.94
N GLN A 86 15.83 7.32 17.57
CA GLN A 86 15.51 8.74 17.67
C GLN A 86 14.01 8.96 17.81
N THR A 87 13.62 9.97 18.60
CA THR A 87 12.25 10.47 18.70
C THR A 87 12.23 11.95 18.33
N LEU A 88 11.45 12.30 17.29
CA LEU A 88 11.26 13.67 16.80
C LEU A 88 10.01 14.26 17.44
N LYS A 89 10.10 15.48 17.97
CA LYS A 89 9.03 16.14 18.76
C LYS A 89 8.71 17.56 18.25
N GLU A 90 9.03 17.84 17.01
CA GLU A 90 8.84 19.14 16.39
C GLU A 90 7.40 19.43 15.98
N HIS A 91 6.56 18.40 15.87
CA HIS A 91 5.11 18.57 15.75
C HIS A 91 4.48 18.87 17.11
N THR A 92 3.43 19.69 17.11
CA THR A 92 2.73 20.12 18.33
C THR A 92 1.36 19.45 18.51
N ASP A 93 0.94 18.64 17.52
CA ASP A 93 -0.31 17.89 17.52
C ASP A 93 -0.11 16.56 16.76
N GLN A 94 -1.14 15.72 16.72
CA GLN A 94 -1.14 14.40 16.13
C GLN A 94 -0.47 14.35 14.76
N VAL A 95 0.46 13.42 14.57
CA VAL A 95 1.11 13.19 13.29
C VAL A 95 0.35 12.11 12.53
N LEU A 96 -0.23 12.47 11.38
CA LEU A 96 -1.18 11.64 10.66
C LEU A 96 -0.55 10.81 9.54
N HIS A 97 0.50 11.33 8.89
CA HIS A 97 1.11 10.65 7.74
C HIS A 97 2.60 10.91 7.60
N LEU A 98 3.29 9.92 7.07
CA LEU A 98 4.70 9.95 6.68
C LEU A 98 4.85 9.49 5.24
N SER A 99 5.80 10.07 4.51
CA SER A 99 6.23 9.59 3.20
C SER A 99 7.72 9.81 3.00
N PHE A 100 8.44 8.82 2.45
CA PHE A 100 9.81 8.98 2.01
C PHE A 100 9.89 9.51 0.58
N SER A 101 10.95 10.27 0.29
CA SER A 101 11.42 10.49 -1.08
C SER A 101 11.90 9.17 -1.68
N HIS A 102 11.83 9.00 -3.00
CA HIS A 102 12.29 7.79 -3.69
C HIS A 102 13.80 7.58 -3.53
N SER A 103 14.54 8.67 -3.41
CA SER A 103 15.97 8.67 -3.09
C SER A 103 16.28 8.24 -1.65
N GLY A 104 15.29 8.27 -0.74
CA GLY A 104 15.45 7.96 0.67
C GLY A 104 16.23 9.00 1.49
N TYR A 105 16.69 10.10 0.88
CA TYR A 105 17.42 11.16 1.59
C TYR A 105 16.55 12.10 2.39
N GLN A 106 15.28 12.17 2.03
CA GLN A 106 14.30 13.04 2.69
C GLN A 106 13.02 12.27 2.98
N PHE A 107 12.25 12.77 3.94
CA PHE A 107 10.88 12.35 4.16
C PHE A 107 10.02 13.55 4.57
N ALA A 108 8.71 13.41 4.39
CA ALA A 108 7.72 14.39 4.77
C ALA A 108 6.79 13.84 5.85
N SER A 109 6.27 14.74 6.69
CA SER A 109 5.25 14.44 7.69
C SER A 109 4.12 15.45 7.66
N CYS A 110 2.89 14.96 7.88
CA CYS A 110 1.66 15.76 7.97
C CYS A 110 1.04 15.62 9.35
N SER A 111 0.48 16.71 9.88
CA SER A 111 -0.02 16.75 11.25
C SER A 111 -1.27 17.61 11.40
N LYS A 112 -2.00 17.39 12.50
CA LYS A 112 -3.09 18.26 12.94
C LYS A 112 -2.62 19.64 13.39
N ASP A 113 -1.32 19.86 13.60
CA ASP A 113 -0.75 21.20 13.83
C ASP A 113 -0.77 22.10 12.58
N CYS A 114 -1.35 21.62 11.50
CA CYS A 114 -1.51 22.33 10.23
C CYS A 114 -0.20 22.59 9.47
N THR A 115 0.85 21.83 9.75
CA THR A 115 2.13 21.95 9.07
C THR A 115 2.45 20.70 8.24
N VAL A 116 3.15 20.93 7.12
CA VAL A 116 3.88 19.88 6.39
C VAL A 116 5.35 20.10 6.68
N LYS A 117 5.99 19.11 7.29
CA LYS A 117 7.42 19.18 7.62
C LYS A 117 8.21 18.28 6.68
N ILE A 118 9.36 18.79 6.24
CA ILE A 118 10.29 18.06 5.36
C ILE A 118 11.58 17.88 6.17
N TRP A 119 12.07 16.65 6.20
CA TRP A 119 13.17 16.21 7.03
C TRP A 119 14.30 15.67 6.18
N ASN A 120 15.54 15.89 6.64
CA ASN A 120 16.72 15.23 6.10
C ASN A 120 16.93 13.89 6.81
N ASN A 121 17.10 12.82 6.05
CA ASN A 121 17.32 11.47 6.57
C ASN A 121 18.81 11.11 6.57
N ASP A 122 19.60 11.85 7.34
CA ASP A 122 20.97 11.50 7.66
C ASP A 122 21.05 10.52 8.86
N LEU A 123 22.25 10.24 9.33
CA LEU A 123 22.46 9.43 10.54
C LEU A 123 21.64 9.93 11.74
N THR A 124 21.52 11.25 11.85
CA THR A 124 20.61 11.92 12.79
C THR A 124 19.61 12.71 11.95
N VAL A 125 18.34 12.36 12.07
CA VAL A 125 17.25 13.03 11.36
C VAL A 125 17.15 14.48 11.84
N SER A 126 17.02 15.40 10.90
CA SER A 126 16.90 16.84 11.17
C SER A 126 15.81 17.50 10.33
N LEU A 127 15.14 18.50 10.90
CA LEU A 127 14.11 19.26 10.19
C LEU A 127 14.78 20.19 9.17
N LEU A 128 14.39 20.08 7.89
CA LEU A 128 14.82 20.95 6.81
C LEU A 128 13.88 22.15 6.63
N HIS A 129 12.57 21.88 6.57
CA HIS A 129 11.57 22.90 6.31
C HIS A 129 10.24 22.57 6.99
N SER A 130 9.48 23.62 7.34
CA SER A 130 8.14 23.50 7.89
C SER A 130 7.21 24.46 7.15
N ALA A 131 6.32 23.92 6.32
CA ALA A 131 5.31 24.68 5.60
C ALA A 131 4.05 24.81 6.47
N ASP A 132 3.69 26.04 6.86
CA ASP A 132 2.45 26.33 7.58
C ASP A 132 1.31 26.52 6.57
N MET A 133 0.26 25.70 6.68
CA MET A 133 -0.87 25.73 5.78
C MET A 133 -2.08 26.54 6.29
N ARG A 134 -2.01 27.07 7.52
CA ARG A 134 -3.07 27.94 8.10
C ARG A 134 -3.37 29.19 7.26
N PRO A 135 -2.38 29.89 6.64
CA PRO A 135 -2.66 31.00 5.75
C PRO A 135 -3.54 30.67 4.55
N TYR A 136 -3.67 29.40 4.20
CA TYR A 136 -4.51 28.89 3.11
C TYR A 136 -5.84 28.33 3.59
N ASN A 137 -6.24 28.63 4.84
CA ASN A 137 -7.47 28.13 5.49
C ASN A 137 -7.53 26.61 5.66
N TRP A 138 -6.40 25.96 5.81
CA TRP A 138 -6.37 24.55 6.20
C TRP A 138 -6.56 24.40 7.72
N SER A 139 -7.32 23.40 8.13
CA SER A 139 -7.46 23.03 9.54
C SER A 139 -6.41 22.03 10.00
N TYR A 140 -5.99 21.13 9.10
CA TYR A 140 -4.88 20.20 9.33
C TYR A 140 -4.35 19.64 7.99
N THR A 141 -3.16 19.06 8.04
CA THR A 141 -2.56 18.32 6.93
C THR A 141 -2.67 16.82 7.20
N GLN A 142 -2.95 16.00 6.19
CA GLN A 142 -3.31 14.60 6.42
C GLN A 142 -2.56 13.59 5.57
N PHE A 143 -1.94 13.99 4.47
CA PHE A 143 -1.26 13.08 3.54
C PHE A 143 -0.19 13.83 2.76
N SER A 144 0.89 13.12 2.37
CA SER A 144 1.92 13.63 1.48
C SER A 144 2.47 12.52 0.59
N GLN A 145 2.96 12.89 -0.59
CA GLN A 145 3.61 11.97 -1.52
C GLN A 145 4.63 12.73 -2.38
N PHE A 146 5.86 12.22 -2.44
CA PHE A 146 6.87 12.73 -3.38
C PHE A 146 6.54 12.29 -4.79
N ASN A 147 6.86 13.12 -5.80
CA ASN A 147 6.85 12.68 -7.19
C ASN A 147 8.08 11.79 -7.47
N GLN A 148 8.14 11.15 -8.63
CA GLN A 148 9.13 10.11 -8.90
C GLN A 148 10.58 10.62 -8.91
N ASP A 149 10.81 11.87 -9.31
CA ASP A 149 12.15 12.50 -9.36
C ASP A 149 12.53 13.26 -8.07
N ASP A 150 11.67 13.21 -7.03
CA ASP A 150 11.86 13.89 -5.75
C ASP A 150 11.98 15.43 -5.85
N SER A 151 11.50 16.04 -6.93
CA SER A 151 11.52 17.49 -7.09
C SER A 151 10.30 18.19 -6.49
N LEU A 152 9.17 17.46 -6.36
CA LEU A 152 7.89 17.98 -5.94
C LEU A 152 7.29 17.12 -4.81
N LEU A 153 6.61 17.79 -3.87
CA LEU A 153 5.82 17.15 -2.83
C LEU A 153 4.35 17.50 -3.00
N LEU A 154 3.50 16.49 -3.19
CA LEU A 154 2.06 16.61 -3.02
C LEU A 154 1.75 16.55 -1.53
N ALA A 155 0.96 17.50 -1.04
CA ALA A 155 0.40 17.46 0.32
C ALA A 155 -1.10 17.67 0.25
N SER A 156 -1.88 16.91 1.02
CA SER A 156 -3.31 17.13 1.13
C SER A 156 -3.73 17.45 2.56
N GLY A 157 -4.78 18.25 2.67
CA GLY A 157 -5.32 18.67 3.96
C GLY A 157 -6.79 19.04 3.87
N VAL A 158 -7.35 19.35 5.01
CA VAL A 158 -8.74 19.78 5.13
C VAL A 158 -8.84 21.30 5.07
N PHE A 159 -9.54 21.79 4.08
CA PHE A 159 -9.82 23.20 3.86
C PHE A 159 -11.13 23.60 4.53
N LEU A 160 -11.12 24.70 5.26
CA LEU A 160 -12.30 25.32 5.87
C LEU A 160 -12.80 26.44 4.99
N GLY A 161 -13.94 26.22 4.34
CA GLY A 161 -14.63 27.22 3.53
C GLY A 161 -15.58 28.09 4.34
N PRO A 162 -16.29 29.03 3.66
CA PRO A 162 -17.33 29.84 4.29
C PRO A 162 -18.42 28.97 4.91
N HIS A 163 -19.05 29.47 5.98
CA HIS A 163 -20.13 28.79 6.71
C HIS A 163 -19.76 27.42 7.29
N ASN A 164 -18.49 27.25 7.73
CA ASN A 164 -17.96 26.00 8.27
C ASN A 164 -18.07 24.80 7.30
N SER A 165 -18.14 25.05 6.01
CA SER A 165 -18.04 23.98 5.01
C SER A 165 -16.63 23.40 5.00
N SER A 166 -16.50 22.07 5.08
CA SER A 166 -15.22 21.38 4.95
C SER A 166 -15.08 20.73 3.57
N SER A 167 -13.91 20.85 2.99
CA SER A 167 -13.51 20.11 1.79
C SER A 167 -12.05 19.72 1.88
N GLY A 168 -11.57 18.83 1.01
CA GLY A 168 -10.15 18.60 0.85
C GLY A 168 -9.50 19.64 -0.04
N GLU A 169 -8.22 19.82 0.10
CA GLU A 169 -7.37 20.54 -0.84
C GLU A 169 -6.04 19.80 -0.99
N ILE A 170 -5.53 19.74 -2.21
CA ILE A 170 -4.22 19.23 -2.55
C ILE A 170 -3.33 20.39 -2.91
N ALA A 171 -2.16 20.46 -2.29
CA ALA A 171 -1.12 21.45 -2.57
C ALA A 171 0.10 20.78 -3.17
N VAL A 172 0.79 21.44 -4.08
CA VAL A 172 2.09 21.01 -4.62
C VAL A 172 3.16 21.97 -4.15
N ILE A 173 4.19 21.45 -3.51
CA ILE A 173 5.33 22.19 -2.97
C ILE A 173 6.58 21.79 -3.75
N SER A 174 7.34 22.77 -4.25
CA SER A 174 8.67 22.54 -4.83
C SER A 174 9.67 22.23 -3.72
N LEU A 175 10.50 21.22 -3.90
CA LEU A 175 11.54 20.85 -2.93
C LEU A 175 12.85 21.61 -3.11
N ASP A 176 13.05 22.31 -4.26
CA ASP A 176 14.23 23.14 -4.49
C ASP A 176 14.22 24.41 -3.63
N ASN A 177 13.05 25.05 -3.51
CA ASN A 177 12.91 26.34 -2.83
C ASN A 177 11.76 26.39 -1.82
N PHE A 178 11.10 25.26 -1.58
CA PHE A 178 9.95 25.08 -0.70
C PHE A 178 8.76 26.01 -1.01
N ALA A 179 8.65 26.46 -2.26
CA ALA A 179 7.56 27.29 -2.71
C ALA A 179 6.31 26.48 -3.03
N LEU A 180 5.14 27.02 -2.66
CA LEU A 180 3.85 26.49 -3.06
C LEU A 180 3.59 26.82 -4.53
N LEU A 181 3.47 25.79 -5.37
CA LEU A 181 3.29 25.93 -6.84
C LEU A 181 1.83 25.96 -7.24
N SER A 182 1.01 25.09 -6.65
CA SER A 182 -0.41 25.00 -7.00
C SER A 182 -1.26 24.47 -5.84
N ARG A 183 -2.56 24.73 -5.91
CA ARG A 183 -3.57 24.18 -5.02
C ARG A 183 -4.81 23.77 -5.79
N VAL A 184 -5.35 22.60 -5.51
CA VAL A 184 -6.54 22.05 -6.16
C VAL A 184 -7.51 21.57 -5.10
N ARG A 185 -8.77 21.97 -5.17
CA ARG A 185 -9.81 21.50 -4.26
C ARG A 185 -10.25 20.08 -4.56
N ASN A 186 -10.62 19.37 -3.54
CA ASN A 186 -10.92 17.95 -3.53
C ASN A 186 -12.15 17.68 -2.68
N LYS A 187 -13.06 16.82 -3.14
CA LYS A 187 -14.26 16.41 -2.38
C LYS A 187 -14.48 14.91 -2.54
N PRO A 188 -14.72 14.18 -1.47
CA PRO A 188 -14.61 14.58 -0.07
C PRO A 188 -13.15 14.85 0.36
N TYR A 189 -12.95 15.32 1.59
CA TYR A 189 -11.61 15.67 2.09
C TYR A 189 -10.67 14.46 2.24
N ASP A 190 -11.19 13.25 2.30
CA ASP A 190 -10.46 12.00 2.42
C ASP A 190 -10.03 11.37 1.06
N VAL A 191 -10.24 12.06 -0.04
CA VAL A 191 -9.56 11.77 -1.31
C VAL A 191 -8.20 12.46 -1.28
N PHE A 192 -7.15 11.72 -0.99
CA PHE A 192 -5.83 12.34 -0.75
C PHE A 192 -5.14 12.84 -2.01
N GLY A 193 -5.47 12.28 -3.17
CA GLY A 193 -4.76 12.49 -4.43
C GLY A 193 -3.54 11.58 -4.56
N CYS A 194 -2.99 11.53 -5.76
CA CYS A 194 -1.75 10.80 -6.03
C CYS A 194 -1.07 11.33 -7.29
N TRP A 195 0.23 11.08 -7.40
CA TRP A 195 0.97 11.33 -8.63
C TRP A 195 0.64 10.29 -9.70
N LEU A 196 0.47 10.74 -10.94
CA LEU A 196 0.35 9.86 -12.11
C LEU A 196 1.62 9.88 -12.96
N THR A 197 2.23 11.06 -13.10
CA THR A 197 3.51 11.29 -13.78
C THR A 197 4.35 12.26 -12.95
N GLU A 198 5.54 12.60 -13.42
CA GLU A 198 6.43 13.58 -12.75
C GLU A 198 5.76 14.92 -12.46
N THR A 199 4.84 15.34 -13.33
CA THR A 199 4.23 16.66 -13.28
C THR A 199 2.70 16.65 -13.24
N SER A 200 2.08 15.46 -13.25
CA SER A 200 0.62 15.34 -13.27
C SER A 200 0.13 14.55 -12.07
N LEU A 201 -0.92 15.05 -11.44
CA LEU A 201 -1.54 14.43 -10.26
C LEU A 201 -3.05 14.23 -10.47
N ILE A 202 -3.61 13.27 -9.73
CA ILE A 202 -5.03 12.94 -9.73
C ILE A 202 -5.67 13.57 -8.51
N SER A 203 -6.79 14.28 -8.71
CA SER A 203 -7.71 14.74 -7.67
C SER A 203 -9.12 14.21 -7.92
N GLY A 204 -10.05 14.42 -7.01
CA GLY A 204 -11.41 13.91 -7.15
C GLY A 204 -12.48 14.84 -6.60
N ASN A 205 -13.66 14.81 -7.21
CA ASN A 205 -14.85 15.48 -6.72
C ASN A 205 -16.03 14.53 -6.68
N LEU A 206 -16.84 14.64 -5.62
CA LEU A 206 -18.07 13.89 -5.44
C LEU A 206 -19.27 14.77 -5.74
N HIS A 207 -20.20 14.25 -6.53
CA HIS A 207 -21.50 14.88 -6.82
C HIS A 207 -22.63 13.95 -6.44
N ARG A 208 -23.60 14.43 -5.66
CA ARG A 208 -24.85 13.71 -5.41
C ARG A 208 -25.74 13.79 -6.65
N ILE A 209 -26.27 12.65 -7.09
CA ILE A 209 -27.20 12.55 -8.23
C ILE A 209 -28.61 12.24 -7.71
N GLY A 210 -28.73 11.47 -6.63
CA GLY A 210 -29.97 11.06 -6.00
C GLY A 210 -29.77 10.71 -4.52
N ASP A 211 -30.78 10.10 -3.91
CA ASP A 211 -30.75 9.78 -2.48
C ASP A 211 -29.68 8.75 -2.15
N ILE A 212 -29.55 7.74 -3.00
CA ILE A 212 -28.59 6.63 -2.82
C ILE A 212 -27.50 6.61 -3.90
N THR A 213 -27.53 7.54 -4.86
CA THR A 213 -26.61 7.56 -5.99
C THR A 213 -25.76 8.81 -5.95
N SER A 214 -24.48 8.64 -6.14
CA SER A 214 -23.50 9.72 -6.30
C SER A 214 -22.57 9.43 -7.47
N CYS A 215 -21.78 10.42 -7.86
CA CYS A 215 -20.79 10.31 -8.91
C CYS A 215 -19.47 10.86 -8.40
N SER A 216 -18.41 10.07 -8.51
CA SER A 216 -17.04 10.56 -8.34
C SER A 216 -16.44 10.91 -9.69
N VAL A 217 -15.98 12.14 -9.81
CA VAL A 217 -15.24 12.63 -11.00
C VAL A 217 -13.77 12.76 -10.61
N LEU A 218 -12.90 12.04 -11.30
CA LEU A 218 -11.46 12.11 -11.12
C LEU A 218 -10.84 13.02 -12.18
N TRP A 219 -9.98 13.91 -11.71
CA TRP A 219 -9.36 14.94 -12.51
C TRP A 219 -7.86 14.74 -12.62
N LEU A 220 -7.32 14.93 -13.82
CA LEU A 220 -5.89 15.03 -14.05
C LEU A 220 -5.49 16.51 -14.02
N ASN A 221 -4.60 16.86 -13.10
CA ASN A 221 -4.12 18.23 -12.91
C ASN A 221 -2.62 18.32 -13.20
N ASN A 222 -2.17 19.45 -13.69
CA ASN A 222 -0.75 19.77 -13.80
C ASN A 222 -0.26 20.38 -12.48
N ALA A 223 0.91 19.95 -12.01
CA ALA A 223 1.56 20.50 -10.81
C ALA A 223 1.95 21.97 -10.95
N PHE A 224 2.25 22.41 -12.17
CA PHE A 224 2.63 23.80 -12.49
C PHE A 224 1.42 24.57 -12.99
N GLN A 225 0.81 25.36 -12.11
CA GLN A 225 -0.28 26.25 -12.51
C GLN A 225 0.28 27.64 -12.84
N VAL A 226 0.24 28.02 -14.12
CA VAL A 226 0.63 29.34 -14.55
C VAL A 226 -0.41 30.34 -14.06
N ARG A 227 -0.05 31.21 -13.12
CA ARG A 227 -0.86 32.39 -12.80
C ARG A 227 -0.95 33.23 -14.07
N ALA A 228 -2.13 33.26 -14.72
CA ALA A 228 -2.42 34.29 -15.72
C ALA A 228 -2.27 35.63 -14.98
N ARG A 229 -1.21 36.40 -15.31
CA ARG A 229 -1.13 37.81 -14.92
C ARG A 229 -2.33 38.49 -15.62
N VAL A 230 -3.37 38.74 -14.84
CA VAL A 230 -4.43 39.65 -15.27
C VAL A 230 -3.74 41.01 -15.45
N PRO A 231 -3.67 41.57 -16.67
CA PRO A 231 -3.16 42.93 -16.84
C PRO A 231 -4.06 43.87 -16.04
N PRO A 232 -3.53 44.93 -15.40
CA PRO A 232 -4.35 45.88 -14.68
C PRO A 232 -5.42 46.43 -15.61
N ALA A 233 -6.67 46.29 -15.17
CA ALA A 233 -7.86 46.56 -15.92
C ALA A 233 -7.82 47.94 -16.62
N ALA A 234 -7.93 47.95 -17.94
CA ALA A 234 -8.47 49.05 -18.64
C ALA A 234 -9.98 49.10 -18.33
N VAL A 235 -10.38 50.11 -17.59
CA VAL A 235 -11.77 50.46 -17.35
C VAL A 235 -12.41 50.83 -18.70
N ALA A 236 -13.28 49.96 -19.21
CA ALA A 236 -14.21 50.30 -20.26
C ALA A 236 -15.59 49.76 -19.91
N SER A 237 -16.45 50.69 -19.59
CA SER A 237 -17.88 50.52 -19.45
C SER A 237 -18.51 50.04 -20.77
N SER A 238 -19.27 48.96 -20.72
CA SER A 238 -20.42 48.80 -21.61
C SER A 238 -21.40 47.79 -21.03
N ALA A 239 -22.63 48.27 -20.91
CA ALA A 239 -23.78 47.56 -20.40
C ALA A 239 -24.35 46.54 -21.41
N CYS A 240 -25.18 45.63 -20.89
CA CYS A 240 -26.14 44.76 -21.55
C CYS A 240 -25.65 43.41 -22.09
N CYS A 241 -25.59 42.41 -21.20
CA CYS A 241 -26.09 41.08 -21.50
C CYS A 241 -26.65 40.45 -20.20
N PRO A 242 -27.78 39.73 -20.22
CA PRO A 242 -28.34 39.11 -19.03
C PRO A 242 -27.40 37.98 -18.51
N PRO A 243 -27.35 37.77 -17.19
CA PRO A 243 -26.49 36.71 -16.65
C PRO A 243 -27.00 35.35 -17.10
N ALA A 244 -26.20 34.65 -17.86
CA ALA A 244 -26.39 33.24 -18.09
C ALA A 244 -26.35 32.55 -16.69
N VAL A 245 -27.39 31.80 -16.40
CA VAL A 245 -27.46 30.95 -15.19
C VAL A 245 -26.31 29.97 -15.27
N SER A 246 -25.21 30.30 -14.62
CA SER A 246 -24.09 29.39 -14.44
C SER A 246 -24.51 28.32 -13.43
N HIS A 247 -24.67 27.09 -13.90
CA HIS A 247 -24.68 25.93 -13.01
C HIS A 247 -23.43 25.97 -12.13
N PRO A 248 -23.52 25.55 -10.85
CA PRO A 248 -22.36 25.53 -9.96
C PRO A 248 -21.25 24.70 -10.59
N GLN A 249 -20.11 25.34 -10.79
CA GLN A 249 -18.96 24.76 -11.48
C GLN A 249 -18.39 23.62 -10.65
N ASP A 250 -18.21 22.47 -11.29
CA ASP A 250 -17.79 21.22 -10.70
C ASP A 250 -16.33 21.20 -10.23
N VAL A 251 -15.53 22.22 -10.55
CA VAL A 251 -14.11 22.32 -10.19
C VAL A 251 -13.79 23.74 -9.73
N GLU A 252 -13.58 23.90 -8.44
CA GLU A 252 -12.99 25.12 -7.87
C GLU A 252 -11.45 25.00 -7.88
N SER A 253 -10.86 24.94 -9.07
CA SER A 253 -9.42 25.12 -9.24
C SER A 253 -9.15 26.58 -9.55
N GLU A 254 -8.12 27.19 -8.98
CA GLU A 254 -7.67 28.53 -9.34
C GLU A 254 -7.24 28.61 -10.81
N ASN A 255 -7.07 27.47 -11.47
CA ASN A 255 -6.60 27.36 -12.85
C ASN A 255 -7.37 26.28 -13.63
N VAL A 256 -8.60 26.57 -13.97
CA VAL A 256 -9.50 25.69 -14.74
C VAL A 256 -8.89 25.22 -16.08
N ASN A 257 -7.94 25.97 -16.62
CA ASN A 257 -7.32 25.70 -17.94
C ASN A 257 -6.35 24.51 -17.96
N VAL A 258 -6.03 23.91 -16.81
CA VAL A 258 -5.04 22.82 -16.71
C VAL A 258 -5.65 21.54 -16.16
N VAL A 259 -6.97 21.49 -16.02
CA VAL A 259 -7.70 20.36 -15.47
C VAL A 259 -8.39 19.59 -16.59
N LYS A 260 -8.13 18.30 -16.67
CA LYS A 260 -8.79 17.37 -17.60
C LYS A 260 -9.55 16.32 -16.81
N ARG A 261 -10.80 16.04 -17.18
CA ARG A 261 -11.55 14.91 -16.64
C ARG A 261 -10.88 13.60 -17.06
N LEU A 262 -10.51 12.76 -16.09
CA LEU A 262 -9.92 11.47 -16.31
C LEU A 262 -11.01 10.39 -16.36
N PHE A 263 -11.80 10.28 -15.29
CA PHE A 263 -12.90 9.33 -15.16
C PHE A 263 -14.11 9.93 -14.46
N LYS A 264 -15.30 9.42 -14.79
CA LYS A 264 -16.58 9.69 -14.13
C LYS A 264 -17.20 8.37 -13.72
N ILE A 265 -17.18 8.06 -12.42
CA ILE A 265 -17.56 6.75 -11.88
C ILE A 265 -18.81 6.91 -11.02
N GLN A 266 -19.83 6.10 -11.31
CA GLN A 266 -21.03 6.05 -10.49
C GLN A 266 -20.77 5.29 -9.19
N ASN A 267 -21.18 5.88 -8.07
CA ASN A 267 -21.14 5.26 -6.75
C ASN A 267 -22.57 5.00 -6.26
N LEU A 268 -22.75 3.92 -5.51
CA LEU A 268 -24.03 3.55 -4.89
C LEU A 268 -23.97 3.77 -3.38
N ASN A 269 -25.16 3.98 -2.77
CA ASN A 269 -25.33 4.11 -1.32
C ASN A 269 -24.47 5.22 -0.68
N ALA A 270 -24.28 6.33 -1.39
CA ALA A 270 -23.41 7.44 -0.97
C ALA A 270 -21.96 7.04 -0.66
N SER A 271 -21.56 5.83 -1.01
CA SER A 271 -20.16 5.43 -0.98
C SER A 271 -19.35 6.27 -1.96
N THR A 272 -18.14 6.63 -1.59
CA THR A 272 -17.29 7.51 -2.36
C THR A 272 -15.99 6.82 -2.73
N ILE A 273 -15.35 7.26 -3.80
CA ILE A 273 -13.95 6.91 -4.03
C ILE A 273 -13.12 7.62 -2.97
N ARG A 274 -12.41 6.84 -2.18
CA ARG A 274 -11.46 7.29 -1.19
C ARG A 274 -10.10 6.69 -1.51
N THR A 275 -9.04 7.21 -0.94
CA THR A 275 -7.69 6.66 -1.04
C THR A 275 -7.36 6.16 -2.45
N VAL A 276 -6.77 7.02 -3.24
CA VAL A 276 -6.44 6.76 -4.64
C VAL A 276 -4.94 6.51 -4.76
N MET A 277 -4.54 5.45 -5.47
CA MET A 277 -3.14 5.16 -5.76
C MET A 277 -2.97 4.66 -7.18
N VAL A 278 -1.75 4.75 -7.70
CA VAL A 278 -1.40 4.31 -9.05
C VAL A 278 -0.38 3.18 -8.96
N ALA A 279 -0.69 2.04 -9.58
CA ALA A 279 0.22 0.92 -9.74
C ALA A 279 0.77 0.90 -11.17
N ASP A 280 2.08 0.81 -11.31
CA ASP A 280 2.76 0.73 -12.59
C ASP A 280 2.92 -0.73 -13.02
N CYS A 281 2.17 -1.14 -14.05
CA CYS A 281 2.16 -2.51 -14.53
C CYS A 281 3.46 -2.94 -15.23
N SER A 282 4.32 -2.00 -15.61
CA SER A 282 5.62 -2.32 -16.25
C SER A 282 6.55 -3.14 -15.34
N ARG A 283 6.27 -3.15 -14.05
CA ARG A 283 7.04 -3.87 -13.02
C ARG A 283 6.45 -5.24 -12.65
N PHE A 284 5.29 -5.61 -13.18
CA PHE A 284 4.58 -6.84 -12.80
C PHE A 284 5.25 -8.14 -13.23
N ASP A 285 6.18 -8.10 -14.17
CA ASP A 285 6.92 -9.27 -14.63
C ASP A 285 8.24 -9.49 -13.85
N SER A 286 8.59 -8.58 -12.96
CA SER A 286 9.69 -8.78 -12.03
C SER A 286 9.31 -9.90 -11.05
N PRO A 287 10.08 -11.00 -10.95
CA PRO A 287 9.72 -12.10 -10.06
C PRO A 287 9.88 -11.63 -8.61
N ASP A 288 8.78 -11.52 -7.89
CA ASP A 288 8.82 -11.45 -6.43
C ASP A 288 8.95 -12.88 -5.89
N LEU A 289 10.19 -13.28 -5.64
CA LEU A 289 10.55 -14.63 -5.17
C LEU A 289 9.86 -15.03 -3.85
N LEU A 290 9.27 -14.07 -3.14
CA LEU A 290 8.59 -14.31 -1.86
C LEU A 290 7.13 -14.74 -2.02
N LEU A 291 6.51 -14.40 -3.15
CA LEU A 291 5.09 -14.61 -3.39
C LEU A 291 4.82 -15.48 -4.62
N ASP A 292 5.82 -15.70 -5.46
CA ASP A 292 5.74 -16.53 -6.67
C ASP A 292 6.03 -18.01 -6.36
N ASP A 293 5.50 -18.51 -5.22
CA ASP A 293 5.47 -19.94 -4.98
C ASP A 293 4.54 -20.56 -6.01
N GLY A 294 5.10 -21.40 -6.90
CA GLY A 294 4.37 -22.28 -7.77
C GLY A 294 3.49 -23.31 -7.01
N ALA A 295 2.93 -22.89 -5.91
CA ALA A 295 1.98 -23.63 -5.11
C ALA A 295 0.65 -23.65 -5.85
N THR A 296 0.33 -24.80 -6.42
CA THR A 296 -1.04 -25.30 -6.64
C THR A 296 -2.00 -24.70 -5.61
N PRO A 297 -3.20 -24.26 -6.03
CA PRO A 297 -4.20 -23.68 -5.14
C PRO A 297 -4.41 -24.61 -3.95
N GLY A 298 -4.12 -24.08 -2.76
CA GLY A 298 -4.16 -24.84 -1.52
C GLY A 298 -5.50 -25.51 -1.33
N ARG A 299 -5.49 -26.81 -1.15
CA ARG A 299 -6.63 -27.55 -0.62
C ARG A 299 -7.02 -26.91 0.72
N VAL A 300 -8.23 -26.42 0.78
CA VAL A 300 -8.91 -26.11 2.03
C VAL A 300 -8.95 -27.42 2.82
N PHE A 301 -8.17 -27.51 3.90
CA PHE A 301 -8.32 -28.61 4.87
C PHE A 301 -9.57 -28.33 5.68
N ASP A 302 -10.64 -29.02 5.30
CA ASP A 302 -11.81 -29.18 6.15
C ASP A 302 -11.48 -30.26 7.19
N LEU A 303 -11.46 -29.87 8.45
CA LEU A 303 -11.31 -30.77 9.59
C LEU A 303 -12.71 -31.23 10.03
N GLY A 304 -13.15 -32.35 9.51
CA GLY A 304 -14.27 -33.06 10.11
C GLY A 304 -15.10 -33.88 9.14
N GLY A 305 -15.02 -35.20 9.24
CA GLY A 305 -16.05 -36.11 8.73
C GLY A 305 -15.50 -37.34 8.01
N ASP A 306 -15.43 -38.44 8.73
CA ASP A 306 -15.28 -39.79 8.18
C ASP A 306 -16.41 -40.10 7.19
N GLY A 307 -16.06 -40.54 5.97
CA GLY A 307 -17.01 -41.00 4.98
C GLY A 307 -16.28 -41.50 3.74
N GLU A 308 -16.06 -42.78 3.69
CA GLU A 308 -15.64 -43.50 2.49
C GLU A 308 -16.72 -43.37 1.42
N ASP A 309 -16.37 -42.81 0.24
CA ASP A 309 -17.01 -43.16 -1.03
C ASP A 309 -16.13 -42.76 -2.21
N GLU A 310 -15.79 -43.73 -3.03
CA GLU A 310 -15.11 -43.58 -4.30
C GLU A 310 -15.93 -42.72 -5.26
N ALA A 311 -15.40 -41.62 -5.74
CA ALA A 311 -15.96 -40.88 -6.87
C ALA A 311 -14.87 -40.45 -7.86
N VAL A 312 -15.03 -40.96 -9.04
CA VAL A 312 -14.34 -40.64 -10.29
C VAL A 312 -14.25 -39.14 -10.50
N GLY A 313 -13.01 -38.60 -10.66
CA GLY A 313 -12.77 -37.20 -10.89
C GLY A 313 -13.27 -36.72 -12.25
N PRO A 314 -13.84 -35.50 -12.33
CA PRO A 314 -14.09 -34.86 -13.62
C PRO A 314 -12.79 -34.32 -14.20
N GLY A 315 -12.52 -34.65 -15.45
CA GLY A 315 -11.41 -34.13 -16.24
C GLY A 315 -11.49 -32.60 -16.43
N PRO A 316 -10.41 -31.96 -16.91
CA PRO A 316 -10.36 -30.52 -17.08
C PRO A 316 -11.46 -30.02 -18.00
N ALA A 317 -12.16 -28.95 -17.60
CA ALA A 317 -13.18 -28.29 -18.38
C ALA A 317 -12.62 -27.90 -19.77
N PRO A 318 -13.32 -28.19 -20.87
CA PRO A 318 -12.84 -27.84 -22.19
C PRO A 318 -12.81 -26.33 -22.37
N ALA A 319 -11.67 -25.81 -22.83
CA ALA A 319 -11.53 -24.43 -23.24
C ALA A 319 -12.60 -24.09 -24.29
N CYS A 320 -13.33 -23.00 -24.09
CA CYS A 320 -14.35 -22.53 -25.03
C CYS A 320 -13.69 -22.11 -26.35
N THR A 321 -13.68 -23.01 -27.31
CA THR A 321 -13.21 -22.74 -28.65
C THR A 321 -14.34 -22.15 -29.50
N LYS A 322 -13.98 -21.40 -30.56
CA LYS A 322 -14.92 -20.84 -31.54
C LYS A 322 -15.90 -21.88 -32.10
N GLU A 323 -15.49 -23.14 -32.15
CA GLU A 323 -16.25 -24.31 -32.52
C GLU A 323 -17.27 -24.74 -31.46
N GLY A 324 -16.95 -24.58 -30.17
CA GLY A 324 -17.88 -24.83 -29.06
C GLY A 324 -19.05 -23.84 -29.07
N LEU A 325 -18.76 -22.58 -29.32
CA LEU A 325 -19.78 -21.52 -29.45
C LEU A 325 -20.67 -21.78 -30.67
N ARG A 326 -20.10 -22.22 -31.79
CA ARG A 326 -20.86 -22.54 -33.01
C ARG A 326 -21.79 -23.72 -32.82
N ARG A 327 -21.34 -24.80 -32.17
CA ARG A 327 -22.19 -25.98 -31.84
C ARG A 327 -23.31 -25.62 -30.86
N PHE A 328 -23.05 -24.70 -29.94
CA PHE A 328 -24.07 -24.21 -28.98
C PHE A 328 -25.14 -23.38 -29.73
N LEU A 329 -24.74 -22.51 -30.64
CA LEU A 329 -25.67 -21.71 -31.45
C LEU A 329 -26.43 -22.57 -32.46
N ASP A 330 -25.77 -23.55 -33.07
CA ASP A 330 -26.41 -24.50 -33.98
C ASP A 330 -27.43 -25.39 -33.23
N GLY A 331 -27.14 -25.81 -31.99
CA GLY A 331 -28.07 -26.53 -31.11
C GLY A 331 -29.29 -25.75 -30.68
N LEU A 332 -29.15 -24.42 -30.54
CA LEU A 332 -30.26 -23.50 -30.25
C LEU A 332 -31.18 -23.31 -31.49
N LEU A 333 -30.63 -23.35 -32.68
CA LEU A 333 -31.37 -23.18 -33.94
C LEU A 333 -32.11 -24.49 -34.37
N ASP A 334 -31.61 -25.66 -33.97
CA ASP A 334 -32.21 -26.98 -34.32
C ASP A 334 -33.33 -27.43 -33.36
N GLY A 335 -33.79 -26.58 -32.44
CA GLY A 335 -35.05 -26.78 -31.70
C GLY A 335 -35.10 -27.98 -30.74
N GLN A 336 -33.97 -28.57 -30.36
CA GLN A 336 -33.91 -29.56 -29.27
C GLN A 336 -33.73 -28.87 -27.92
N ALA A 337 -34.80 -28.22 -27.46
CA ALA A 337 -34.85 -27.52 -26.19
C ALA A 337 -34.88 -28.49 -25.00
N GLN A 338 -33.91 -28.36 -24.08
CA GLN A 338 -34.14 -28.76 -22.70
C GLN A 338 -35.02 -27.73 -22.01
N PRO A 339 -35.95 -28.14 -21.14
CA PRO A 339 -36.95 -27.24 -20.58
C PRO A 339 -36.37 -26.35 -19.47
N GLN A 340 -36.71 -25.06 -19.58
CA GLN A 340 -36.70 -24.03 -18.52
C GLN A 340 -35.36 -23.48 -18.09
N LEU A 341 -34.70 -22.77 -18.97
CA LEU A 341 -33.87 -21.62 -18.57
C LEU A 341 -34.71 -20.35 -18.74
N SER A 342 -34.83 -19.52 -17.72
CA SER A 342 -35.49 -18.22 -17.82
C SER A 342 -34.76 -17.34 -18.84
N GLU A 343 -35.50 -16.51 -19.59
CA GLU A 343 -34.97 -15.59 -20.60
C GLU A 343 -33.81 -14.74 -20.04
N HIS A 344 -33.87 -14.37 -18.77
CA HIS A 344 -32.83 -13.65 -18.06
C HIS A 344 -31.54 -14.47 -17.81
N ALA A 345 -31.63 -15.78 -17.60
CA ALA A 345 -30.47 -16.65 -17.47
C ALA A 345 -29.77 -16.86 -18.83
N LEU A 346 -30.52 -16.88 -19.93
CA LEU A 346 -29.99 -16.96 -21.29
C LEU A 346 -29.27 -15.65 -21.67
N GLU A 347 -29.86 -14.50 -21.34
CA GLU A 347 -29.25 -13.19 -21.55
C GLU A 347 -27.95 -13.04 -20.77
N THR A 348 -27.92 -13.52 -19.52
CA THR A 348 -26.70 -13.48 -18.69
C THR A 348 -25.61 -14.37 -19.27
N GLN A 349 -25.94 -15.58 -19.71
CA GLN A 349 -24.97 -16.48 -20.34
C GLN A 349 -24.46 -15.96 -21.69
N VAL A 350 -25.32 -15.36 -22.50
CA VAL A 350 -24.90 -14.74 -23.76
C VAL A 350 -24.04 -13.51 -23.49
N ALA A 351 -24.36 -12.70 -22.48
CA ALA A 351 -23.54 -11.55 -22.08
C ALA A 351 -22.17 -11.98 -21.57
N GLU A 352 -22.07 -13.05 -20.78
CA GLU A 352 -20.80 -13.64 -20.33
C GLU A 352 -19.96 -14.19 -21.48
N LEU A 353 -20.58 -14.88 -22.42
CA LEU A 353 -19.90 -15.42 -23.63
C LEU A 353 -19.43 -14.31 -24.56
N LEU A 354 -20.19 -13.22 -24.69
CA LEU A 354 -19.80 -12.05 -25.47
C LEU A 354 -18.70 -11.24 -24.75
N ALA A 355 -18.71 -11.21 -23.42
CA ALA A 355 -17.63 -10.62 -22.62
C ALA A 355 -16.33 -11.42 -22.75
N GLN A 356 -16.41 -12.75 -22.71
CA GLN A 356 -15.26 -13.66 -22.93
C GLN A 356 -14.73 -13.61 -24.37
N GLY A 357 -15.60 -13.41 -25.37
CA GLY A 357 -15.23 -13.29 -26.79
C GLY A 357 -14.56 -11.96 -27.16
N ARG A 358 -14.67 -10.92 -26.31
CA ARG A 358 -14.04 -9.60 -26.52
C ARG A 358 -12.64 -9.48 -25.91
N THR A 359 -12.17 -10.45 -25.15
CA THR A 359 -10.85 -10.46 -24.53
C THR A 359 -9.85 -11.34 -25.28
N LYS A 360 -9.54 -11.03 -26.53
CA LYS A 360 -8.20 -11.21 -27.09
C LYS A 360 -7.66 -9.85 -27.46
N PRO A 361 -6.78 -9.25 -26.62
CA PRO A 361 -5.91 -8.19 -27.10
C PRO A 361 -4.99 -8.79 -28.16
N PRO A 362 -4.59 -8.05 -29.21
CA PRO A 362 -3.54 -8.50 -30.10
C PRO A 362 -2.28 -8.73 -29.26
N GLU A 363 -1.76 -9.93 -29.32
CA GLU A 363 -0.42 -10.27 -28.84
C GLU A 363 0.57 -9.34 -29.56
N HIS A 364 1.42 -8.67 -28.78
CA HIS A 364 2.43 -7.68 -29.15
C HIS A 364 1.97 -6.21 -29.23
N SER A 365 1.62 -5.62 -28.07
CA SER A 365 1.94 -4.22 -27.83
C SER A 365 2.16 -3.98 -26.33
N THR A 366 3.42 -3.86 -25.97
CA THR A 366 4.00 -3.11 -24.84
C THR A 366 3.09 -2.93 -23.62
N ASP A 367 3.03 -3.93 -22.73
CA ASP A 367 2.54 -3.79 -21.35
C ASP A 367 3.33 -2.72 -20.56
N ALA A 368 4.44 -2.26 -21.13
CA ALA A 368 5.40 -1.33 -20.53
C ALA A 368 4.87 0.09 -20.23
N ALA A 369 3.62 0.41 -20.60
CA ALA A 369 3.05 1.74 -20.36
C ALA A 369 1.68 1.71 -19.67
N ARG A 370 1.24 0.54 -19.18
CA ARG A 370 -0.06 0.42 -18.49
C ARG A 370 0.08 0.83 -17.03
N LYS A 371 -0.86 1.65 -16.56
CA LYS A 371 -1.02 1.97 -15.14
C LYS A 371 -2.42 1.59 -14.67
N LEU A 372 -2.53 1.12 -13.45
CA LEU A 372 -3.80 0.86 -12.79
C LEU A 372 -4.05 1.94 -11.75
N LEU A 373 -5.23 2.53 -11.80
CA LEU A 373 -5.78 3.33 -10.73
C LEU A 373 -6.48 2.39 -9.77
N VAL A 374 -6.04 2.38 -8.51
CA VAL A 374 -6.56 1.55 -7.42
C VAL A 374 -7.13 2.45 -6.36
N PHE A 375 -8.34 2.20 -5.91
CA PHE A 375 -9.02 3.05 -4.93
C PHE A 375 -10.05 2.28 -4.11
N THR A 376 -10.37 2.80 -2.94
CA THR A 376 -11.45 2.25 -2.09
C THR A 376 -12.80 2.78 -2.52
N THR A 377 -13.80 1.90 -2.54
CA THR A 377 -15.20 2.23 -2.86
C THR A 377 -16.15 1.24 -2.16
N GLY A 378 -17.42 1.28 -2.48
CA GLY A 378 -18.41 0.31 -2.01
C GLY A 378 -19.75 0.48 -2.70
N CYS A 379 -20.54 -0.61 -2.78
CA CYS A 379 -21.88 -0.59 -3.37
C CYS A 379 -22.99 -0.92 -2.36
N LEU A 380 -22.65 -1.55 -1.23
CA LEU A 380 -23.65 -2.02 -0.26
C LEU A 380 -23.91 -1.01 0.85
N THR A 381 -22.89 -0.27 1.26
CA THR A 381 -22.96 0.70 2.37
C THR A 381 -22.02 1.87 2.14
N TYR A 382 -22.17 2.93 2.92
CA TYR A 382 -21.32 4.13 2.86
C TYR A 382 -19.85 3.86 3.28
N SER A 383 -19.58 2.80 4.05
CA SER A 383 -18.22 2.42 4.45
C SER A 383 -17.48 1.78 3.26
N PRO A 384 -16.22 2.11 3.03
CA PRO A 384 -15.45 1.49 1.95
C PRO A 384 -15.20 0.01 2.26
N HIS A 385 -15.69 -0.87 1.40
CA HIS A 385 -15.59 -2.33 1.56
C HIS A 385 -15.17 -3.05 0.27
N GLN A 386 -14.95 -2.28 -0.78
CA GLN A 386 -14.51 -2.79 -2.08
C GLN A 386 -13.30 -2.01 -2.58
N ILE A 387 -12.48 -2.67 -3.39
CA ILE A 387 -11.37 -2.07 -4.11
C ILE A 387 -11.77 -1.97 -5.56
N GLY A 388 -11.88 -0.74 -6.06
CA GLY A 388 -12.10 -0.46 -7.47
C GLY A 388 -10.79 -0.36 -8.22
N ILE A 389 -10.72 -0.95 -9.41
CA ILE A 389 -9.55 -0.92 -10.26
C ILE A 389 -9.96 -0.41 -11.65
N LYS A 390 -9.22 0.59 -12.13
CA LYS A 390 -9.41 1.18 -13.45
C LYS A 390 -8.09 1.32 -14.18
N GLN A 391 -8.00 0.82 -15.41
CA GLN A 391 -6.82 0.99 -16.24
C GLN A 391 -6.72 2.41 -16.78
N ILE A 392 -5.52 2.97 -16.69
CA ILE A 392 -5.17 4.27 -17.30
C ILE A 392 -4.35 4.00 -18.55
N LEU A 393 -4.86 4.47 -19.69
CA LEU A 393 -4.20 4.31 -20.97
C LEU A 393 -3.19 5.45 -21.22
N PRO A 394 -2.12 5.25 -22.01
CA PRO A 394 -1.08 6.25 -22.24
C PRO A 394 -1.61 7.62 -22.71
N HIS A 395 -2.61 7.63 -23.59
CA HIS A 395 -3.21 8.88 -24.10
C HIS A 395 -4.01 9.65 -23.04
N GLN A 396 -4.39 9.00 -21.93
CA GLN A 396 -5.08 9.64 -20.80
C GLN A 396 -4.10 10.31 -19.82
N MET A 397 -2.82 9.97 -19.87
CA MET A 397 -1.80 10.45 -18.93
C MET A 397 -1.28 11.87 -19.25
N THR A 398 -1.66 12.44 -20.39
CA THR A 398 -1.23 13.78 -20.80
C THR A 398 -2.31 14.81 -20.49
N THR A 399 -1.92 15.91 -19.84
CA THR A 399 -2.75 17.11 -19.75
C THR A 399 -2.69 17.82 -21.09
N ALA A 400 -3.67 17.59 -21.96
CA ALA A 400 -3.86 18.44 -23.11
C ALA A 400 -4.30 19.83 -22.61
N GLY A 401 -3.76 20.90 -23.21
CA GLY A 401 -4.24 22.25 -22.95
C GLY A 401 -5.75 22.36 -23.20
N PRO A 402 -6.41 23.45 -22.79
CA PRO A 402 -7.86 23.53 -22.83
C PRO A 402 -8.37 23.33 -24.25
N VAL A 403 -8.96 22.18 -24.51
CA VAL A 403 -9.75 21.96 -25.72
C VAL A 403 -11.11 22.55 -25.42
N LEU A 404 -11.23 23.85 -25.73
CA LEU A 404 -12.50 24.58 -25.71
C LEU A 404 -13.45 23.87 -26.68
N GLY A 405 -14.37 23.07 -26.17
CA GLY A 405 -15.50 22.52 -26.91
C GLY A 405 -15.64 20.99 -26.96
N GLU A 406 -14.63 20.19 -26.69
CA GLU A 406 -14.76 18.73 -26.72
C GLU A 406 -15.24 18.08 -25.39
N GLY A 407 -15.39 18.84 -24.34
CA GLY A 407 -15.79 18.33 -23.01
C GLY A 407 -17.29 18.09 -22.82
N ARG A 408 -18.16 18.40 -23.77
CA ARG A 408 -19.62 18.17 -23.68
C ARG A 408 -20.12 16.95 -24.44
N GLY A 409 -19.24 16.04 -24.81
CA GLY A 409 -19.64 14.73 -25.28
C GLY A 409 -20.26 13.94 -24.13
N SER A 410 -21.59 13.91 -24.11
CA SER A 410 -22.42 13.02 -23.34
C SER A 410 -22.10 12.94 -21.83
N ASP A 411 -22.59 13.89 -21.05
CA ASP A 411 -22.66 13.83 -19.58
C ASP A 411 -23.49 12.63 -19.05
N ALA A 412 -24.07 11.83 -19.93
CA ALA A 412 -24.95 10.72 -19.63
C ALA A 412 -24.22 9.39 -19.36
N PHE A 413 -22.92 9.27 -19.70
CA PHE A 413 -22.21 8.00 -19.57
C PHE A 413 -21.20 8.04 -18.41
N PHE A 414 -21.27 6.99 -17.59
CA PHE A 414 -20.27 6.69 -16.55
C PHE A 414 -19.24 5.72 -17.09
N ASP A 415 -18.01 5.87 -16.62
CA ASP A 415 -16.94 4.91 -16.90
C ASP A 415 -17.14 3.67 -16.04
N ALA A 416 -17.17 2.49 -16.66
CA ALA A 416 -17.21 1.22 -15.95
C ALA A 416 -15.85 0.94 -15.31
N LEU A 417 -15.83 0.29 -14.14
CA LEU A 417 -14.63 -0.26 -13.53
C LEU A 417 -14.17 -1.49 -14.31
N ASP A 418 -12.85 -1.66 -14.44
CA ASP A 418 -12.30 -2.84 -15.11
C ASP A 418 -12.31 -4.04 -14.17
N HIS A 419 -12.15 -3.81 -12.86
CA HIS A 419 -12.25 -4.85 -11.84
C HIS A 419 -12.72 -4.29 -10.49
N VAL A 420 -13.38 -5.12 -9.71
CA VAL A 420 -13.81 -4.83 -8.33
C VAL A 420 -13.47 -6.03 -7.44
N ILE A 421 -12.77 -5.79 -6.34
CA ILE A 421 -12.48 -6.80 -5.33
C ILE A 421 -13.32 -6.48 -4.09
N ASP A 422 -14.12 -7.43 -3.65
CA ASP A 422 -14.89 -7.32 -2.40
C ASP A 422 -14.05 -7.84 -1.23
N VAL A 423 -13.92 -7.02 -0.19
CA VAL A 423 -13.09 -7.33 0.99
C VAL A 423 -13.92 -7.91 2.14
N HIS A 424 -15.25 -7.83 2.05
CA HIS A 424 -16.18 -8.24 3.13
C HIS A 424 -15.86 -7.65 4.50
N GLY A 425 -15.48 -6.39 4.52
CA GLY A 425 -15.10 -5.66 5.72
C GLY A 425 -14.81 -4.20 5.43
N HIS A 426 -14.65 -3.38 6.47
CA HIS A 426 -14.30 -1.97 6.32
C HIS A 426 -12.81 -1.84 6.01
N ILE A 427 -12.46 -1.27 4.87
CA ILE A 427 -11.08 -1.00 4.47
C ILE A 427 -10.59 0.25 5.19
N ILE A 428 -9.52 0.10 5.97
CA ILE A 428 -8.94 1.17 6.78
C ILE A 428 -7.48 1.49 6.42
N GLY A 429 -6.90 0.83 5.42
CA GLY A 429 -5.56 1.11 4.95
C GLY A 429 -5.22 0.34 3.69
N MET A 430 -4.39 0.92 2.82
CA MET A 430 -3.86 0.25 1.63
C MET A 430 -2.43 0.69 1.35
N GLY A 431 -1.63 -0.20 0.77
CA GLY A 431 -0.27 0.08 0.32
C GLY A 431 0.16 -0.88 -0.77
N LEU A 432 1.03 -0.44 -1.65
CA LEU A 432 1.59 -1.26 -2.73
C LEU A 432 2.95 -1.84 -2.34
N SER A 433 3.25 -3.04 -2.83
CA SER A 433 4.61 -3.58 -2.78
C SER A 433 5.56 -2.73 -3.65
N PRO A 434 6.89 -2.78 -3.42
CA PRO A 434 7.86 -1.99 -4.20
C PRO A 434 7.83 -2.24 -5.71
N ASP A 435 7.40 -3.42 -6.13
CA ASP A 435 7.19 -3.81 -7.54
C ASP A 435 5.81 -3.40 -8.09
N ASN A 436 4.95 -2.82 -7.26
CA ASN A 436 3.57 -2.42 -7.54
C ASN A 436 2.61 -3.57 -7.90
N ARG A 437 3.05 -4.84 -7.86
CA ARG A 437 2.24 -5.99 -8.21
C ARG A 437 1.27 -6.39 -7.11
N TYR A 438 1.70 -6.30 -5.85
CA TYR A 438 0.89 -6.74 -4.72
C TYR A 438 0.31 -5.57 -3.95
N LEU A 439 -0.99 -5.63 -3.72
CA LEU A 439 -1.73 -4.68 -2.92
C LEU A 439 -1.97 -5.25 -1.53
N TYR A 440 -1.49 -4.56 -0.51
CA TYR A 440 -1.71 -4.87 0.90
C TYR A 440 -2.85 -4.01 1.43
N VAL A 441 -3.79 -4.61 2.15
CA VAL A 441 -5.02 -3.95 2.60
C VAL A 441 -5.29 -4.24 4.06
N ASN A 442 -5.35 -3.21 4.88
CA ASN A 442 -5.87 -3.29 6.24
C ASN A 442 -7.41 -3.30 6.20
N SER A 443 -8.02 -4.35 6.69
CA SER A 443 -9.47 -4.50 6.74
C SER A 443 -9.94 -4.91 8.13
N ARG A 444 -11.09 -4.37 8.55
CA ARG A 444 -11.81 -4.82 9.74
C ARG A 444 -13.02 -5.63 9.26
N ALA A 445 -12.91 -6.94 9.40
CA ALA A 445 -13.87 -7.89 8.83
C ALA A 445 -15.28 -7.72 9.38
N TRP A 446 -16.28 -7.92 8.55
CA TRP A 446 -17.66 -8.13 8.96
C TRP A 446 -17.83 -9.54 9.53
N PRO A 447 -18.81 -9.77 10.43
CA PRO A 447 -19.12 -11.12 10.88
C PRO A 447 -19.48 -12.02 9.70
N SER A 448 -19.04 -13.27 9.73
CA SER A 448 -19.32 -14.24 8.68
C SER A 448 -20.84 -14.40 8.46
N GLY A 449 -21.28 -14.33 7.21
CA GLY A 449 -22.70 -14.42 6.85
C GLY A 449 -23.51 -13.14 7.08
N SER A 450 -22.88 -12.03 7.38
CA SER A 450 -23.57 -10.73 7.48
C SER A 450 -24.19 -10.33 6.15
N VAL A 451 -25.43 -9.85 6.22
CA VAL A 451 -26.15 -9.24 5.09
C VAL A 451 -26.36 -7.77 5.39
N VAL A 452 -26.02 -6.90 4.47
CA VAL A 452 -26.28 -5.47 4.58
C VAL A 452 -27.74 -5.22 4.18
N ALA A 453 -28.61 -5.05 5.18
CA ALA A 453 -30.04 -4.78 4.96
C ALA A 453 -30.31 -3.29 4.74
N ASP A 454 -29.56 -2.41 5.40
CA ASP A 454 -29.65 -0.96 5.31
C ASP A 454 -28.28 -0.37 4.99
N PRO A 455 -28.10 0.34 3.86
CA PRO A 455 -26.84 0.96 3.50
C PRO A 455 -26.29 1.96 4.53
N MET A 456 -27.16 2.56 5.33
CA MET A 456 -26.79 3.51 6.38
C MET A 456 -26.42 2.83 7.71
N GLN A 457 -26.62 1.51 7.80
CA GLN A 457 -26.30 0.71 8.99
C GLN A 457 -25.40 -0.48 8.58
N PRO A 458 -24.13 -0.24 8.30
CA PRO A 458 -23.20 -1.32 7.97
C PRO A 458 -23.08 -2.31 9.13
N PRO A 459 -22.75 -3.58 8.84
CA PRO A 459 -22.51 -4.57 9.88
C PRO A 459 -21.44 -4.10 10.87
N PRO A 460 -21.45 -4.58 12.12
CA PRO A 460 -20.38 -4.29 13.05
C PRO A 460 -19.04 -4.83 12.51
N ILE A 461 -17.96 -4.13 12.83
CA ILE A 461 -16.61 -4.48 12.38
C ILE A 461 -15.78 -5.07 13.51
N ALA A 462 -14.90 -6.00 13.17
CA ALA A 462 -13.99 -6.62 14.13
C ALA A 462 -13.01 -5.59 14.73
N GLU A 463 -12.55 -5.81 15.95
CA GLU A 463 -11.43 -5.06 16.53
C GLU A 463 -10.10 -5.53 15.94
N GLU A 464 -9.98 -6.79 15.56
CA GLU A 464 -8.81 -7.30 14.87
C GLU A 464 -8.75 -6.75 13.45
N ILE A 465 -7.56 -6.30 13.05
CA ILE A 465 -7.29 -5.86 11.69
C ILE A 465 -6.72 -7.05 10.92
N ASP A 466 -7.33 -7.37 9.81
CA ASP A 466 -6.83 -8.32 8.83
C ASP A 466 -6.02 -7.57 7.77
N LEU A 467 -4.74 -7.86 7.66
CA LEU A 467 -3.92 -7.37 6.57
C LEU A 467 -3.96 -8.43 5.46
N LEU A 468 -4.69 -8.11 4.40
CA LEU A 468 -4.92 -8.95 3.23
C LEU A 468 -3.92 -8.62 2.13
N VAL A 469 -3.64 -9.56 1.24
CA VAL A 469 -2.72 -9.38 0.11
C VAL A 469 -3.37 -9.83 -1.18
N PHE A 470 -3.44 -8.92 -2.16
CA PHE A 470 -4.02 -9.18 -3.48
C PHE A 470 -2.94 -9.04 -4.56
N ASP A 471 -2.89 -9.98 -5.49
CA ASP A 471 -2.05 -9.87 -6.70
C ASP A 471 -2.82 -9.10 -7.78
N LEU A 472 -2.36 -7.91 -8.13
CA LEU A 472 -2.97 -7.07 -9.17
C LEU A 472 -2.81 -7.60 -10.60
N LYS A 473 -1.96 -8.61 -10.82
CA LYS A 473 -1.84 -9.32 -12.10
C LYS A 473 -2.98 -10.33 -12.28
N THR A 474 -3.30 -11.05 -11.22
CA THR A 474 -4.34 -12.10 -11.23
C THR A 474 -5.68 -11.63 -10.63
N MET A 475 -5.71 -10.47 -9.98
CA MET A 475 -6.85 -9.89 -9.27
C MET A 475 -7.41 -10.81 -8.18
N ARG A 476 -6.53 -11.58 -7.50
CA ARG A 476 -6.91 -12.55 -6.47
C ARG A 476 -6.16 -12.33 -5.18
N GLU A 477 -6.76 -12.71 -4.08
CA GLU A 477 -6.09 -12.83 -2.81
C GLU A 477 -5.05 -13.96 -2.87
N VAL A 478 -3.82 -13.68 -2.40
CA VAL A 478 -2.69 -14.62 -2.57
C VAL A 478 -2.16 -15.18 -1.27
N LYS A 479 -2.48 -14.58 -0.12
CA LYS A 479 -2.00 -15.03 1.17
C LYS A 479 -3.06 -14.97 2.27
N ARG A 480 -2.87 -15.82 3.28
CA ARG A 480 -3.63 -15.73 4.53
C ARG A 480 -3.44 -14.36 5.18
N ALA A 481 -4.51 -13.81 5.73
CA ALA A 481 -4.49 -12.55 6.45
C ALA A 481 -3.42 -12.54 7.57
N LEU A 482 -2.63 -11.47 7.61
CA LEU A 482 -1.71 -11.20 8.71
C LEU A 482 -2.47 -10.52 9.84
N ARG A 483 -2.38 -11.09 11.03
CA ARG A 483 -3.08 -10.59 12.23
C ARG A 483 -2.07 -10.33 13.32
N ALA A 484 -2.26 -9.31 14.08
CA ALA A 484 -1.61 -9.00 15.36
C ALA A 484 -2.12 -7.65 15.90
N HIS A 485 -2.50 -6.74 15.01
CA HIS A 485 -2.83 -5.35 15.30
C HIS A 485 -4.35 -5.14 15.44
N ARG A 486 -4.73 -4.07 16.14
CA ARG A 486 -6.12 -3.82 16.49
C ARG A 486 -6.52 -2.38 16.27
N ALA A 487 -7.82 -2.19 16.01
CA ALA A 487 -8.50 -0.91 15.99
C ALA A 487 -9.85 -1.02 16.72
N TYR A 488 -10.23 0.04 17.41
CA TYR A 488 -11.39 0.02 18.32
C TYR A 488 -12.48 1.00 17.89
N THR A 489 -12.16 1.93 17.01
CA THR A 489 -13.08 2.98 16.54
C THR A 489 -14.26 2.37 15.77
N PRO A 490 -15.51 2.81 16.01
CA PRO A 490 -16.70 2.31 15.32
C PRO A 490 -16.72 2.72 13.84
N ASN A 491 -17.62 2.10 13.05
CA ASN A 491 -17.71 2.29 11.60
C ASN A 491 -17.75 3.74 11.10
N ASP A 492 -18.52 4.57 11.79
CA ASP A 492 -18.77 5.97 11.43
C ASP A 492 -17.61 6.91 11.76
N GLN A 493 -16.68 6.44 12.58
CA GLN A 493 -15.52 7.21 13.06
C GLN A 493 -14.19 6.60 12.64
N CYS A 494 -14.20 5.51 11.87
CA CYS A 494 -12.97 4.90 11.37
C CYS A 494 -12.13 5.89 10.59
N PHE A 495 -10.85 5.96 10.92
CA PHE A 495 -9.85 6.70 10.19
C PHE A 495 -8.87 5.76 9.49
N PHE A 496 -8.11 6.31 8.58
CA PHE A 496 -7.19 5.55 7.76
C PHE A 496 -5.91 5.25 8.54
N ILE A 497 -5.50 3.97 8.59
CA ILE A 497 -4.26 3.50 9.20
C ILE A 497 -3.32 3.10 8.08
N PHE A 498 -2.27 3.87 7.91
CA PHE A 498 -1.31 3.65 6.83
C PHE A 498 -0.41 2.45 7.13
N LEU A 499 -0.09 1.74 6.08
CA LEU A 499 0.85 0.62 6.05
C LEU A 499 1.90 0.87 4.97
N ASP A 500 3.03 0.20 5.07
CA ASP A 500 4.07 0.25 4.06
C ASP A 500 4.74 -1.10 3.87
N VAL A 501 5.27 -1.33 2.69
CA VAL A 501 5.83 -2.62 2.26
C VAL A 501 7.24 -2.42 1.74
N SER A 502 8.20 -3.08 2.37
CA SER A 502 9.57 -3.19 1.88
C SER A 502 9.77 -4.51 1.11
N ARG A 503 11.00 -4.77 0.69
CA ARG A 503 11.34 -6.02 0.00
C ARG A 503 11.00 -7.26 0.84
N ASP A 504 11.38 -7.28 2.12
CA ASP A 504 11.25 -8.45 2.98
C ASP A 504 10.17 -8.31 4.07
N PHE A 505 9.77 -7.08 4.38
CA PHE A 505 8.87 -6.79 5.49
C PHE A 505 7.65 -5.99 5.07
N VAL A 506 6.58 -6.13 5.82
CA VAL A 506 5.43 -5.23 5.80
C VAL A 506 5.23 -4.64 7.19
N ALA A 507 4.89 -3.36 7.27
CA ALA A 507 4.59 -2.68 8.52
C ALA A 507 3.21 -2.01 8.45
N SER A 508 2.55 -1.87 9.59
CA SER A 508 1.28 -1.16 9.74
C SER A 508 1.21 -0.42 11.06
N GLY A 509 0.50 0.70 11.06
CA GLY A 509 0.02 1.32 12.29
C GLY A 509 -1.08 0.52 12.96
N ALA A 510 -1.57 0.99 14.11
CA ALA A 510 -2.70 0.42 14.84
C ALA A 510 -3.20 1.39 15.91
N GLU A 511 -4.46 1.19 16.37
CA GLU A 511 -5.03 1.98 17.46
C GLU A 511 -4.57 1.52 18.85
N ASP A 512 -3.96 0.36 18.98
CA ASP A 512 -3.45 -0.21 20.23
C ASP A 512 -2.10 0.36 20.68
N ARG A 513 -1.68 1.50 20.15
CA ARG A 513 -0.45 2.25 20.46
C ARG A 513 0.83 1.56 19.99
N HIS A 514 0.76 0.68 19.00
CA HIS A 514 1.92 0.01 18.45
C HIS A 514 1.94 0.09 16.92
N GLY A 515 3.12 0.27 16.36
CA GLY A 515 3.41 -0.14 15.00
C GLY A 515 3.76 -1.63 14.98
N TYR A 516 3.50 -2.29 13.89
CA TYR A 516 3.73 -3.72 13.73
C TYR A 516 4.57 -4.00 12.50
N ILE A 517 5.43 -5.02 12.59
CA ILE A 517 6.26 -5.50 11.47
C ILE A 517 6.05 -6.99 11.31
N TRP A 518 5.78 -7.43 10.08
CA TRP A 518 5.71 -8.85 9.69
C TRP A 518 6.76 -9.18 8.63
N ASP A 519 7.21 -10.42 8.63
CA ASP A 519 7.95 -10.99 7.49
C ASP A 519 6.99 -11.37 6.38
N ARG A 520 7.31 -11.00 5.14
CA ARG A 520 6.46 -11.25 3.96
C ARG A 520 6.45 -12.71 3.52
N HIS A 521 7.53 -13.46 3.77
CA HIS A 521 7.65 -14.86 3.38
C HIS A 521 6.94 -15.78 4.37
N TYR A 522 7.26 -15.64 5.67
CA TYR A 522 6.72 -16.51 6.72
C TYR A 522 5.37 -16.06 7.28
N ASN A 523 4.92 -14.86 6.98
CA ASN A 523 3.67 -14.27 7.49
C ASN A 523 3.60 -14.22 9.03
N ILE A 524 4.71 -13.96 9.69
CA ILE A 524 4.82 -13.86 11.14
C ILE A 524 5.05 -12.43 11.60
N CYS A 525 4.46 -12.06 12.74
CA CYS A 525 4.74 -10.79 13.38
C CYS A 525 6.11 -10.84 14.06
N LEU A 526 7.02 -9.94 13.67
CA LEU A 526 8.39 -9.89 14.16
C LEU A 526 8.61 -8.87 15.26
N ALA A 527 7.90 -7.75 15.22
CA ALA A 527 8.10 -6.66 16.17
C ALA A 527 6.82 -5.88 16.43
N LYS A 528 6.75 -5.31 17.64
CA LYS A 528 5.77 -4.33 18.09
C LYS A 528 6.51 -3.08 18.55
N LEU A 529 6.20 -1.95 17.94
CA LEU A 529 6.90 -0.68 18.09
C LEU A 529 6.04 0.28 18.92
N ARG A 530 6.41 0.52 20.16
CA ARG A 530 5.56 1.22 21.13
C ARG A 530 5.56 2.73 20.96
N HIS A 531 4.37 3.32 21.00
CA HIS A 531 4.07 4.73 21.17
C HIS A 531 3.20 4.98 22.43
N GLN A 532 2.86 6.24 22.69
CA GLN A 532 1.99 6.61 23.81
C GLN A 532 0.50 6.63 23.37
N ASP A 533 0.24 6.76 22.07
CA ASP A 533 -1.09 6.83 21.49
C ASP A 533 -1.12 6.09 20.13
N VAL A 534 -2.26 6.18 19.42
CA VAL A 534 -2.50 5.56 18.10
C VAL A 534 -1.32 5.79 17.16
N VAL A 535 -0.90 4.73 16.46
CA VAL A 535 0.10 4.82 15.38
C VAL A 535 -0.65 4.91 14.05
N ASN A 536 -0.64 6.10 13.45
CA ASN A 536 -1.39 6.38 12.21
C ASN A 536 -0.66 5.93 10.95
N SER A 537 0.68 6.08 10.95
CA SER A 537 1.47 5.88 9.74
C SER A 537 2.82 5.26 10.05
N VAL A 538 3.23 4.43 9.13
CA VAL A 538 4.56 3.79 9.13
C VAL A 538 5.13 3.87 7.74
N VAL A 539 6.46 3.99 7.61
CA VAL A 539 7.11 4.01 6.31
C VAL A 539 8.54 3.49 6.40
N PHE A 540 8.91 2.56 5.50
CA PHE A 540 10.27 2.07 5.35
C PHE A 540 11.12 3.04 4.52
N SER A 541 12.39 3.15 4.85
CA SER A 541 13.32 3.80 3.94
C SER A 541 13.46 2.97 2.64
N PRO A 542 13.28 3.58 1.46
CA PRO A 542 13.36 2.85 0.19
C PRO A 542 14.76 2.35 -0.13
N GLN A 543 15.80 2.97 0.44
CA GLN A 543 17.20 2.54 0.27
C GLN A 543 17.61 1.48 1.28
N GLU A 544 17.07 1.54 2.50
CA GLU A 544 17.49 0.70 3.62
C GLU A 544 16.28 0.20 4.39
N GLN A 545 15.75 -0.98 4.06
CA GLN A 545 14.60 -1.55 4.78
C GLN A 545 14.83 -1.79 6.28
N GLU A 546 16.06 -1.62 6.76
CA GLU A 546 16.44 -1.68 8.18
C GLU A 546 16.20 -0.37 8.93
N LEU A 547 15.64 0.64 8.26
CA LEU A 547 15.13 1.88 8.83
C LEU A 547 13.62 1.97 8.60
N LEU A 548 12.86 2.10 9.68
CA LEU A 548 11.41 2.37 9.67
C LEU A 548 11.13 3.63 10.47
N LEU A 549 10.23 4.46 9.98
CA LEU A 549 9.65 5.57 10.72
C LEU A 549 8.21 5.26 11.09
N THR A 550 7.79 5.71 12.27
CA THR A 550 6.40 5.61 12.75
C THR A 550 5.91 6.97 13.24
N ALA A 551 4.66 7.31 12.93
CA ALA A 551 4.00 8.53 13.36
C ALA A 551 2.77 8.24 14.21
N SER A 552 2.54 9.05 15.24
CA SER A 552 1.52 8.78 16.23
C SER A 552 0.72 10.03 16.62
N ASP A 553 -0.46 9.79 17.18
CA ASP A 553 -1.29 10.80 17.85
C ASP A 553 -0.62 11.39 19.08
N ASP A 554 0.46 10.80 19.60
CA ASP A 554 1.29 11.34 20.66
C ASP A 554 2.17 12.54 20.22
N ALA A 555 1.93 13.08 19.01
CA ALA A 555 2.66 14.18 18.38
C ALA A 555 4.14 13.87 18.08
N THR A 556 4.55 12.60 18.08
CA THR A 556 5.93 12.20 17.83
C THR A 556 6.08 11.37 16.57
N ILE A 557 7.28 11.46 15.98
CA ILE A 557 7.77 10.52 14.97
C ILE A 557 8.95 9.78 15.59
N LYS A 558 8.96 8.45 15.49
CA LYS A 558 10.06 7.62 15.97
C LYS A 558 10.78 6.97 14.82
N ALA A 559 12.12 6.96 14.90
CA ALA A 559 12.98 6.24 13.97
C ALA A 559 13.45 4.94 14.62
N TRP A 560 13.25 3.83 13.90
CA TRP A 560 13.60 2.49 14.32
C TRP A 560 14.64 1.92 13.37
N ARG A 561 15.72 1.37 13.93
CA ARG A 561 16.76 0.70 13.15
C ARG A 561 16.92 -0.75 13.58
N SER A 562 17.51 -1.53 12.71
CA SER A 562 17.83 -2.93 13.03
C SER A 562 18.95 -3.02 14.08
N PRO A 563 19.00 -4.10 14.87
CA PRO A 563 20.12 -4.35 15.78
C PRO A 563 21.47 -4.38 15.06
N ARG A 564 21.51 -4.86 13.81
CA ARG A 564 22.72 -4.87 12.97
C ARG A 564 23.21 -3.46 12.69
N THR A 565 22.34 -2.60 12.20
CA THR A 565 22.69 -1.21 11.86
C THR A 565 23.11 -0.43 13.10
N VAL A 566 22.41 -0.61 14.23
CA VAL A 566 22.78 0.04 15.50
C VAL A 566 24.19 -0.36 15.93
N ARG A 567 24.52 -1.65 15.89
CA ARG A 567 25.89 -2.13 16.22
C ARG A 567 26.96 -1.55 15.31
N ILE A 568 26.67 -1.43 14.00
CA ILE A 568 27.62 -0.84 13.03
C ILE A 568 27.87 0.63 13.35
N HIS A 569 26.84 1.40 13.69
CA HIS A 569 26.97 2.83 14.01
C HIS A 569 27.63 3.08 15.35
N GLN A 570 27.50 2.17 16.32
CA GLN A 570 28.13 2.26 17.63
C GLN A 570 29.56 1.73 17.64
N ALA A 571 29.98 0.97 16.60
CA ALA A 571 31.34 0.47 16.51
C ALA A 571 32.34 1.63 16.41
N PRO A 572 33.41 1.63 17.23
CA PRO A 572 34.43 2.68 17.17
C PRO A 572 35.03 2.69 15.76
N ARG A 573 34.95 3.85 15.11
CA ARG A 573 35.56 4.01 13.76
C ARG A 573 37.04 3.62 13.87
N PRO A 574 37.55 2.71 13.01
CA PRO A 574 38.96 2.38 13.01
C PRO A 574 39.72 3.68 12.79
N ARG A 575 40.59 4.05 13.75
CA ARG A 575 41.44 5.24 13.61
C ARG A 575 42.18 5.09 12.30
N PRO A 576 42.16 6.07 11.38
CA PRO A 576 42.98 6.01 10.18
C PRO A 576 44.43 5.79 10.64
N ARG A 577 45.05 4.69 10.24
CA ARG A 577 46.44 4.45 10.52
C ARG A 577 47.18 5.61 9.86
N PRO A 578 48.03 6.37 10.60
CA PRO A 578 48.79 7.44 9.99
C PRO A 578 49.67 6.84 8.91
N PHE A 579 49.52 7.34 7.70
CA PHE A 579 50.24 6.89 6.50
C PHE A 579 51.78 6.99 6.61
N PHE A 580 52.32 7.48 7.74
CA PHE A 580 53.73 7.81 7.95
C PHE A 580 54.52 6.81 8.78
N SER A 581 54.02 5.63 9.12
CA SER A 581 54.83 4.69 9.92
C SER A 581 55.78 3.78 9.08
N TRP A 582 55.79 3.89 7.75
CA TRP A 582 56.63 3.01 6.93
C TRP A 582 58.01 3.61 6.57
N PHE A 583 58.24 4.90 6.80
CA PHE A 583 59.54 5.53 6.51
C PHE A 583 60.48 5.60 7.72
N ALA A 584 60.13 5.12 8.89
CA ALA A 584 60.97 5.22 10.10
C ALA A 584 61.81 3.96 10.39
N SER A 585 61.73 2.87 9.61
CA SER A 585 62.49 1.62 9.90
C SER A 585 63.65 1.33 8.94
N GLN A 586 64.09 2.28 8.13
CA GLN A 586 65.29 2.12 7.27
C GLN A 586 66.45 3.05 7.64
N ARG A 587 66.61 3.36 8.91
CA ARG A 587 67.91 3.95 9.41
C ARG A 587 68.21 3.36 10.78
N ARG A 588 68.78 2.16 10.77
CA ARG A 588 69.85 1.71 11.69
C ARG A 588 70.54 0.49 11.08
#